data_6bcf5382c8437491fc47fce5c5c708de
#
_entry.id   6bcf5382c8437491fc47fce5c5c708de
#
_cell.length_a   1.000
_cell.length_b   1.000
_cell.length_c   1.000
_cell.angle_alpha   90.00
_cell.angle_beta   90.00
_cell.angle_gamma   90.00
#
_symmetry.space_group_name_H-M   'P 1'
#
loop_
_entity.id
_entity.type
_entity.pdbx_description
1 polymer ?
#
loop_
_entity_poly.entity_id
_entity_poly.type
_entity_poly.pdbx_seq_one_letter_code
_entity_poly.pdbx_strand_id
1 'polypeptide(L)'
;MKVAKLSWIVAISVLIFSQTSLAQENVGGRGLFYVHSARAIGKSHMNTYLHSRFFGKVGGAGASVCTYWDVQGSVTINWGLSDKVEVSLFPIIYQDTQENVGNIPDDLFLRFKLASLAKPGASFQYGIMVHTRFPTAKRHNVIFEPYSAGSVEVGFTVLGTYSADPLYPTEASNVHFNLGYLFHNDAGDKLTDNPNDNITNSSISSEMLYGFGLRYPFEKWDVTFEFNGNMFIQKPAVTAYTRENYFYLTPGLSYKVAKWMRIDFGADFRLTPDKDETEYDFLPNFPHQLPTTHPDWRAHMGIKLAILPTSIYYHDSDRDLIMRKAETRRQLFEQIVKEKQETEKAEQELERIKQERIKAEKELQRLRKLLEGKQKQEKQPEKQSQ
;
A
#
# COMPACT_ATOMS: atom_id res chain seq x y z
N MET A 1 18.03 8.52 35.28
CA MET A 1 17.43 9.18 34.09
C MET A 1 18.02 8.78 32.73
N LYS A 2 19.26 8.34 32.59
CA LYS A 2 19.87 7.92 31.32
C LYS A 2 19.38 6.53 30.83
N VAL A 3 19.08 5.60 31.74
CA VAL A 3 18.63 4.23 31.38
C VAL A 3 17.22 4.22 30.78
N ALA A 4 16.30 5.04 31.31
CA ALA A 4 14.93 5.12 30.80
C ALA A 4 14.85 5.67 29.35
N LYS A 5 15.71 6.63 28.99
CA LYS A 5 15.77 7.15 27.61
C LYS A 5 16.32 6.12 26.62
N LEU A 6 17.25 5.28 27.06
CA LEU A 6 17.80 4.20 26.23
C LEU A 6 16.75 3.10 25.98
N SER A 7 15.94 2.78 26.98
CA SER A 7 14.85 1.81 26.84
C SER A 7 13.78 2.25 25.85
N TRP A 8 13.44 3.54 25.81
CA TRP A 8 12.50 4.09 24.84
C TRP A 8 13.06 4.11 23.41
N ILE A 9 14.36 4.40 23.26
CA ILE A 9 15.03 4.37 21.95
C ILE A 9 15.12 2.92 21.45
N VAL A 10 15.41 1.95 22.31
CA VAL A 10 15.41 0.53 21.97
C VAL A 10 14.01 0.04 21.66
N ALA A 11 12.98 0.44 22.42
CA ALA A 11 11.59 0.09 22.14
C ALA A 11 11.09 0.71 20.82
N ILE A 12 11.45 1.96 20.51
CA ILE A 12 11.14 2.60 19.23
C ILE A 12 11.96 1.96 18.10
N SER A 13 13.22 1.58 18.32
CA SER A 13 14.04 0.88 17.35
C SER A 13 13.50 -0.54 17.08
N VAL A 14 13.03 -1.26 18.08
CA VAL A 14 12.37 -2.57 17.91
C VAL A 14 11.05 -2.43 17.15
N LEU A 15 10.29 -1.35 17.37
CA LEU A 15 9.08 -1.03 16.59
C LEU A 15 9.41 -0.64 15.14
N ILE A 16 10.59 -0.09 14.86
CA ILE A 16 11.02 0.29 13.50
C ILE A 16 11.57 -0.93 12.72
N PHE A 17 12.03 -1.99 13.41
CA PHE A 17 12.58 -3.20 12.79
C PHE A 17 11.62 -4.40 12.80
N SER A 18 10.43 -4.30 13.37
CA SER A 18 9.39 -5.31 13.20
C SER A 18 8.75 -5.15 11.81
N GLN A 19 9.21 -5.93 10.85
CA GLN A 19 8.74 -5.88 9.46
C GLN A 19 7.69 -6.96 9.25
N THR A 20 6.64 -6.64 8.46
CA THR A 20 5.55 -7.57 8.28
C THR A 20 4.64 -7.23 7.13
N SER A 21 3.98 -8.16 6.58
CA SER A 21 3.29 -8.07 5.33
C SER A 21 1.86 -8.57 5.36
N LEU A 22 1.13 -8.34 4.29
CA LEU A 22 -0.12 -9.03 3.97
C LEU A 22 -0.41 -9.02 2.49
N ALA A 23 -0.57 -10.19 1.91
CA ALA A 23 -1.22 -10.39 0.63
C ALA A 23 -2.70 -10.62 0.86
N GLN A 24 -3.53 -9.95 0.11
CA GLN A 24 -4.96 -10.15 0.04
C GLN A 24 -5.80 -9.32 1.01
N GLU A 25 -6.00 -8.05 0.67
CA GLU A 25 -6.75 -7.18 1.53
C GLU A 25 -7.69 -6.26 0.78
N ASN A 26 -8.93 -6.31 1.20
CA ASN A 26 -9.92 -5.34 0.77
C ASN A 26 -9.61 -4.00 1.41
N VAL A 27 -9.22 -3.07 0.56
CA VAL A 27 -8.54 -1.88 1.01
C VAL A 27 -9.48 -0.86 1.64
N GLY A 28 -10.68 -0.71 1.13
CA GLY A 28 -11.49 0.44 1.54
C GLY A 28 -10.72 1.77 1.35
N GLY A 29 -10.93 2.76 2.17
CA GLY A 29 -10.23 4.03 2.12
C GLY A 29 -10.33 4.72 0.75
N ARG A 30 -9.21 5.14 0.17
CA ARG A 30 -9.11 5.65 -1.20
C ARG A 30 -8.57 4.64 -2.21
N GLY A 31 -8.26 3.43 -1.78
CA GLY A 31 -7.81 2.34 -2.62
C GLY A 31 -8.94 1.65 -3.40
N LEU A 32 -8.58 0.56 -4.07
CA LEU A 32 -9.45 -0.31 -4.84
C LEU A 32 -9.78 -1.57 -4.03
N PHE A 33 -9.99 -2.75 -4.64
CA PHE A 33 -10.23 -3.98 -3.88
C PHE A 33 -8.96 -4.48 -3.18
N TYR A 34 -7.82 -4.46 -3.90
CA TYR A 34 -6.53 -4.97 -3.43
C TYR A 34 -5.44 -3.89 -3.42
N VAL A 35 -5.50 -2.96 -4.36
CA VAL A 35 -4.45 -1.99 -4.58
C VAL A 35 -4.69 -0.72 -3.76
N HIS A 36 -3.75 -0.42 -2.87
CA HIS A 36 -3.79 0.75 -1.99
C HIS A 36 -3.44 2.04 -2.73
N SER A 37 -4.08 3.12 -2.31
CA SER A 37 -3.73 4.46 -2.75
C SER A 37 -2.63 5.06 -1.87
N ALA A 38 -1.66 5.73 -2.49
CA ALA A 38 -0.67 6.56 -1.80
C ALA A 38 -1.24 7.90 -1.29
N ARG A 39 -2.55 8.08 -1.30
CA ARG A 39 -3.25 9.23 -0.73
C ARG A 39 -3.97 8.82 0.55
N ALA A 40 -3.75 9.56 1.63
CA ALA A 40 -4.48 9.38 2.89
C ALA A 40 -5.94 9.85 2.74
N ILE A 41 -6.83 9.32 3.56
CA ILE A 41 -8.24 9.75 3.56
C ILE A 41 -8.43 11.18 4.07
N GLY A 42 -7.45 11.71 4.81
CA GLY A 42 -7.44 13.06 5.37
C GLY A 42 -7.76 13.08 6.87
N LYS A 43 -7.33 14.16 7.53
CA LYS A 43 -7.52 14.34 8.98
C LYS A 43 -9.00 14.27 9.36
N SER A 44 -9.28 13.57 10.47
CA SER A 44 -10.64 13.42 11.03
C SER A 44 -11.67 12.78 10.09
N HIS A 45 -11.22 12.13 9.02
CA HIS A 45 -12.09 11.30 8.19
C HIS A 45 -12.07 9.88 8.72
N MET A 46 -13.22 9.24 8.68
CA MET A 46 -13.40 7.84 9.00
C MET A 46 -14.36 7.20 8.01
N ASN A 47 -13.98 6.07 7.48
CA ASN A 47 -14.88 5.28 6.66
C ASN A 47 -14.83 3.81 7.08
N THR A 48 -15.94 3.13 6.84
CA THR A 48 -16.08 1.70 7.04
C THR A 48 -16.35 1.05 5.69
N TYR A 49 -15.71 -0.06 5.44
CA TYR A 49 -15.90 -0.88 4.25
C TYR A 49 -16.32 -2.28 4.65
N LEU A 50 -17.54 -2.66 4.32
CA LEU A 50 -18.05 -4.00 4.45
C LEU A 50 -17.76 -4.72 3.15
N HIS A 51 -17.12 -5.87 3.21
CA HIS A 51 -16.76 -6.61 2.01
C HIS A 51 -17.05 -8.09 2.19
N SER A 52 -17.53 -8.68 1.11
CA SER A 52 -17.75 -10.11 0.99
C SER A 52 -17.14 -10.60 -0.31
N ARG A 53 -16.56 -11.78 -0.27
CA ARG A 53 -16.10 -12.50 -1.46
C ARG A 53 -16.63 -13.91 -1.47
N PHE A 54 -16.78 -14.46 -2.65
CA PHE A 54 -17.32 -15.79 -2.88
C PHE A 54 -16.58 -16.47 -4.04
N PHE A 55 -16.29 -17.74 -3.83
CA PHE A 55 -15.83 -18.67 -4.87
C PHE A 55 -16.65 -19.94 -4.78
N GLY A 56 -16.93 -20.55 -5.93
CA GLY A 56 -17.58 -21.85 -6.01
C GLY A 56 -17.16 -22.60 -7.27
N LYS A 57 -16.89 -23.90 -7.13
CA LYS A 57 -16.51 -24.78 -8.23
C LYS A 57 -17.11 -26.15 -8.02
N VAL A 58 -17.63 -26.74 -9.06
CA VAL A 58 -18.04 -28.14 -9.09
C VAL A 58 -16.92 -28.94 -9.73
N GLY A 59 -16.38 -29.89 -9.01
CA GLY A 59 -15.34 -30.78 -9.47
C GLY A 59 -15.69 -32.23 -9.19
N GLY A 60 -14.93 -33.16 -9.70
CA GLY A 60 -15.12 -34.58 -9.42
C GLY A 60 -13.90 -35.39 -9.77
N ALA A 61 -13.60 -36.37 -8.94
CA ALA A 61 -12.64 -37.42 -9.23
C ALA A 61 -13.40 -38.75 -9.32
N GLY A 62 -13.39 -39.36 -10.48
CA GLY A 62 -14.12 -40.63 -10.75
C GLY A 62 -15.64 -40.48 -10.73
N ALA A 63 -16.35 -41.32 -9.96
CA ALA A 63 -17.82 -41.34 -9.89
C ALA A 63 -18.41 -40.32 -8.87
N SER A 64 -17.58 -39.59 -8.12
CA SER A 64 -17.99 -38.65 -7.08
C SER A 64 -17.93 -37.21 -7.59
N VAL A 65 -19.06 -36.48 -7.47
CA VAL A 65 -19.12 -35.03 -7.73
C VAL A 65 -18.97 -34.33 -6.39
N CYS A 66 -17.98 -33.45 -6.28
CA CYS A 66 -17.76 -32.61 -5.12
C CYS A 66 -18.01 -31.15 -5.46
N THR A 67 -18.53 -30.39 -4.50
CA THR A 67 -18.67 -28.93 -4.62
C THR A 67 -17.64 -28.29 -3.69
N TYR A 68 -16.85 -27.39 -4.25
CA TYR A 68 -15.87 -26.62 -3.53
C TYR A 68 -16.36 -25.18 -3.40
N TRP A 69 -16.17 -24.57 -2.26
CA TRP A 69 -16.54 -23.18 -2.02
C TRP A 69 -15.54 -22.50 -1.07
N ASP A 70 -15.50 -21.18 -1.17
CA ASP A 70 -14.86 -20.28 -0.24
C ASP A 70 -15.73 -19.03 -0.11
N VAL A 71 -16.06 -18.66 1.12
CA VAL A 71 -16.85 -17.47 1.45
C VAL A 71 -16.16 -16.72 2.55
N GLN A 72 -15.93 -15.43 2.34
CA GLN A 72 -15.35 -14.58 3.36
C GLN A 72 -16.17 -13.30 3.51
N GLY A 73 -16.36 -12.87 4.75
CA GLY A 73 -16.96 -11.58 5.12
C GLY A 73 -16.03 -10.79 6.02
N SER A 74 -15.80 -9.54 5.69
CA SER A 74 -14.86 -8.68 6.40
C SER A 74 -15.36 -7.26 6.57
N VAL A 75 -14.80 -6.56 7.55
CA VAL A 75 -15.06 -5.14 7.82
C VAL A 75 -13.71 -4.42 7.90
N THR A 76 -13.56 -3.35 7.15
CA THR A 76 -12.39 -2.48 7.29
C THR A 76 -12.82 -1.13 7.85
N ILE A 77 -12.18 -0.67 8.91
CA ILE A 77 -12.37 0.66 9.47
C ILE A 77 -11.09 1.44 9.20
N ASN A 78 -11.20 2.52 8.41
CA ASN A 78 -10.07 3.41 8.11
C ASN A 78 -10.27 4.74 8.81
N TRP A 79 -9.28 5.20 9.53
CA TRP A 79 -9.28 6.46 10.26
C TRP A 79 -8.08 7.32 9.90
N GLY A 80 -8.33 8.54 9.40
CA GLY A 80 -7.31 9.55 9.12
C GLY A 80 -6.95 10.33 10.38
N LEU A 81 -5.80 10.03 10.96
CA LEU A 81 -5.26 10.74 12.12
C LEU A 81 -4.73 12.12 11.73
N SER A 82 -4.20 12.22 10.53
CA SER A 82 -3.74 13.46 9.92
C SER A 82 -3.91 13.41 8.40
N ASP A 83 -3.54 14.48 7.69
CA ASP A 83 -3.57 14.49 6.22
C ASP A 83 -2.55 13.55 5.58
N LYS A 84 -1.63 13.00 6.38
CA LYS A 84 -0.59 12.07 5.92
C LYS A 84 -0.64 10.71 6.59
N VAL A 85 -1.32 10.60 7.74
CA VAL A 85 -1.33 9.38 8.57
C VAL A 85 -2.73 8.79 8.61
N GLU A 86 -2.83 7.52 8.28
CA GLU A 86 -4.05 6.74 8.30
C GLU A 86 -3.80 5.43 9.04
N VAL A 87 -4.74 5.04 9.89
CA VAL A 87 -4.75 3.75 10.58
C VAL A 87 -5.97 2.97 10.11
N SER A 88 -5.81 1.69 9.87
CA SER A 88 -6.90 0.81 9.46
C SER A 88 -6.93 -0.42 10.34
N LEU A 89 -8.13 -0.78 10.77
CA LEU A 89 -8.43 -2.03 11.44
C LEU A 89 -9.30 -2.87 10.50
N PHE A 90 -8.89 -4.11 10.27
CA PHE A 90 -9.54 -5.01 9.33
C PHE A 90 -9.72 -6.41 9.94
N PRO A 91 -10.78 -6.65 10.71
CA PRO A 91 -11.18 -8.00 11.10
C PRO A 91 -11.86 -8.74 9.94
N ILE A 92 -11.45 -9.96 9.69
CA ILE A 92 -12.25 -10.93 8.96
C ILE A 92 -13.25 -11.53 9.94
N ILE A 93 -14.53 -11.25 9.74
CA ILE A 93 -15.57 -11.63 10.68
C ILE A 93 -15.99 -13.08 10.47
N TYR A 94 -16.01 -13.50 9.22
CA TYR A 94 -16.47 -14.81 8.80
C TYR A 94 -15.63 -15.33 7.66
N GLN A 95 -15.20 -16.59 7.77
CA GLN A 95 -14.53 -17.33 6.71
C GLN A 95 -14.99 -18.78 6.77
N ASP A 96 -15.41 -19.32 5.63
CA ASP A 96 -15.88 -20.70 5.49
C ASP A 96 -15.42 -21.27 4.16
N THR A 97 -14.70 -22.36 4.23
CA THR A 97 -14.32 -23.19 3.09
C THR A 97 -14.86 -24.60 3.27
N GLN A 98 -14.85 -25.39 2.25
CA GLN A 98 -15.32 -26.79 2.31
C GLN A 98 -14.69 -27.61 3.42
N GLU A 99 -13.48 -27.29 3.85
CA GLU A 99 -12.76 -28.03 4.88
C GLU A 99 -12.88 -27.42 6.27
N ASN A 100 -13.30 -26.19 6.31
CA ASN A 100 -13.29 -25.41 7.51
C ASN A 100 -14.71 -24.99 7.87
N VAL A 101 -15.23 -25.58 8.90
CA VAL A 101 -16.55 -25.21 9.45
C VAL A 101 -16.41 -23.88 10.16
N GLY A 102 -16.34 -22.81 9.37
CA GLY A 102 -16.42 -21.42 9.81
C GLY A 102 -15.39 -20.95 10.84
N ASN A 103 -14.41 -20.16 10.42
CA ASN A 103 -13.68 -19.30 11.34
C ASN A 103 -14.54 -18.07 11.68
N ILE A 104 -14.93 -17.96 12.95
CA ILE A 104 -15.73 -16.85 13.49
C ILE A 104 -15.14 -16.47 14.86
N PRO A 105 -14.41 -15.34 14.96
CA PRO A 105 -13.78 -14.56 13.89
C PRO A 105 -12.63 -15.34 13.25
N ASP A 106 -12.20 -14.86 12.09
CA ASP A 106 -10.96 -15.21 11.47
C ASP A 106 -9.87 -14.20 11.93
N ASP A 107 -8.85 -13.91 11.11
CA ASP A 107 -7.72 -13.09 11.49
C ASP A 107 -8.04 -11.59 11.55
N LEU A 108 -7.30 -10.90 12.40
CA LEU A 108 -7.37 -9.46 12.58
C LEU A 108 -6.15 -8.78 11.97
N PHE A 109 -6.38 -7.76 11.17
CA PHE A 109 -5.32 -6.98 10.54
C PHE A 109 -5.30 -5.54 11.04
N LEU A 110 -4.11 -5.04 11.34
CA LEU A 110 -3.85 -3.65 11.68
C LEU A 110 -2.91 -3.04 10.64
N ARG A 111 -3.25 -1.87 10.11
CA ARG A 111 -2.43 -1.15 9.13
C ARG A 111 -2.14 0.25 9.61
N PHE A 112 -0.92 0.66 9.38
CA PHE A 112 -0.47 2.03 9.58
C PHE A 112 0.10 2.55 8.27
N LYS A 113 -0.53 3.57 7.71
CA LYS A 113 -0.15 4.14 6.40
C LYS A 113 0.32 5.58 6.57
N LEU A 114 1.52 5.87 6.08
CA LEU A 114 2.07 7.19 5.89
C LEU A 114 2.02 7.52 4.39
N ALA A 115 1.16 8.42 3.98
CA ALA A 115 0.82 8.68 2.60
C ALA A 115 0.74 10.19 2.30
N SER A 116 0.47 10.55 1.05
CA SER A 116 0.42 11.97 0.63
C SER A 116 1.72 12.72 0.95
N LEU A 117 2.88 12.07 0.69
CA LEU A 117 4.19 12.59 1.07
C LEU A 117 4.77 13.59 0.05
N ALA A 118 4.26 13.61 -1.18
CA ALA A 118 4.64 14.62 -2.16
C ALA A 118 4.03 15.99 -1.83
N LYS A 119 4.46 17.02 -2.53
CA LYS A 119 3.90 18.37 -2.38
C LYS A 119 2.39 18.38 -2.64
N PRO A 120 1.62 19.22 -1.93
CA PRO A 120 0.22 19.46 -2.25
C PRO A 120 0.04 19.81 -3.73
N GLY A 121 -0.96 19.25 -4.38
CA GLY A 121 -1.20 19.48 -5.81
C GLY A 121 -0.28 18.71 -6.78
N ALA A 122 0.63 17.87 -6.29
CA ALA A 122 1.42 17.01 -7.17
C ALA A 122 0.53 15.89 -7.76
N SER A 123 0.67 15.65 -9.07
CA SER A 123 -0.04 14.56 -9.76
C SER A 123 0.39 13.19 -9.25
N PHE A 124 1.65 13.03 -8.89
CA PHE A 124 2.18 11.80 -8.31
C PHE A 124 2.34 11.94 -6.79
N GLN A 125 1.73 11.01 -6.06
CA GLN A 125 1.86 10.86 -4.62
C GLN A 125 2.53 9.53 -4.30
N TYR A 126 3.26 9.50 -3.20
CA TYR A 126 3.89 8.28 -2.70
C TYR A 126 3.65 8.13 -1.20
N GLY A 127 3.83 6.94 -0.72
CA GLY A 127 3.64 6.59 0.68
C GLY A 127 4.24 5.25 1.02
N ILE A 128 4.16 4.92 2.29
CA ILE A 128 4.54 3.62 2.82
C ILE A 128 3.46 3.15 3.78
N MET A 129 3.22 1.86 3.81
CA MET A 129 2.29 1.21 4.71
C MET A 129 2.99 0.07 5.41
N VAL A 130 2.78 -0.01 6.71
CA VAL A 130 3.13 -1.16 7.54
C VAL A 130 1.82 -1.81 7.97
N HIS A 131 1.77 -3.13 7.94
CA HIS A 131 0.58 -3.88 8.27
C HIS A 131 0.94 -5.16 9.03
N THR A 132 0.08 -5.58 9.94
CA THR A 132 0.26 -6.72 10.82
C THR A 132 -0.98 -7.58 10.78
N ARG A 133 -0.81 -8.91 10.67
CA ARG A 133 -1.85 -9.90 10.83
C ARG A 133 -1.70 -10.56 12.20
N PHE A 134 -2.75 -10.55 12.98
CA PHE A 134 -2.85 -11.25 14.26
C PHE A 134 -3.64 -12.53 14.05
N PRO A 135 -3.09 -13.70 14.43
CA PRO A 135 -3.73 -14.99 14.23
C PRO A 135 -4.83 -15.18 15.25
N THR A 136 -5.99 -14.58 15.01
CA THR A 136 -7.17 -14.71 15.87
C THR A 136 -8.12 -15.83 15.44
N ALA A 137 -7.89 -16.38 14.25
CA ALA A 137 -8.60 -17.54 13.73
C ALA A 137 -8.35 -18.79 14.56
N LYS A 138 -9.27 -19.74 14.47
CA LYS A 138 -9.13 -21.08 15.09
C LYS A 138 -8.30 -22.03 14.23
N ARG A 139 -8.32 -21.82 12.92
CA ARG A 139 -7.61 -22.62 11.93
C ARG A 139 -6.90 -21.71 10.97
N HIS A 140 -5.69 -22.07 10.64
CA HIS A 140 -4.81 -21.36 9.73
C HIS A 140 -4.42 -22.26 8.57
N ASN A 141 -3.77 -21.72 7.57
CA ASN A 141 -3.35 -22.46 6.38
C ASN A 141 -4.52 -23.22 5.74
N VAL A 142 -5.56 -22.49 5.40
CA VAL A 142 -6.81 -23.02 4.81
C VAL A 142 -6.73 -22.97 3.30
N ILE A 143 -7.31 -23.97 2.66
CA ILE A 143 -7.41 -24.03 1.19
C ILE A 143 -8.24 -22.84 0.64
N PHE A 144 -7.89 -22.35 -0.55
CA PHE A 144 -8.47 -21.22 -1.25
C PHE A 144 -8.21 -19.84 -0.63
N GLU A 145 -7.66 -19.83 0.59
CA GLU A 145 -7.22 -18.61 1.25
C GLU A 145 -5.72 -18.41 1.04
N PRO A 146 -5.21 -17.18 1.07
CA PRO A 146 -3.78 -16.93 1.07
C PRO A 146 -3.11 -17.64 2.24
N TYR A 147 -1.87 -18.03 2.02
CA TYR A 147 -1.07 -18.66 3.03
C TYR A 147 -1.11 -17.88 4.36
N SER A 148 -1.26 -18.61 5.45
CA SER A 148 -1.25 -18.11 6.81
C SER A 148 -0.55 -19.11 7.71
N ALA A 149 0.45 -18.65 8.42
CA ALA A 149 1.23 -19.51 9.30
C ALA A 149 0.58 -19.76 10.68
N GLY A 150 -0.50 -19.03 11.02
CA GLY A 150 -1.04 -19.06 12.38
C GLY A 150 -0.16 -18.35 13.41
N SER A 151 0.82 -17.58 12.96
CA SER A 151 1.67 -16.74 13.77
C SER A 151 1.43 -15.26 13.46
N VAL A 152 2.03 -14.35 14.24
CA VAL A 152 1.97 -12.93 13.92
C VAL A 152 2.81 -12.65 12.67
N GLU A 153 2.14 -12.22 11.63
CA GLU A 153 2.77 -11.86 10.36
C GLU A 153 2.89 -10.35 10.22
N VAL A 154 3.92 -9.85 9.56
CA VAL A 154 4.24 -8.41 9.48
C VAL A 154 4.82 -8.01 8.13
N GLY A 155 4.44 -6.86 7.48
CA GLY A 155 4.96 -6.35 6.21
C GLY A 155 4.98 -4.87 6.02
N PHE A 156 5.62 -4.54 4.94
CA PHE A 156 5.64 -3.17 4.47
C PHE A 156 5.29 -3.13 2.98
N THR A 157 4.65 -2.06 2.58
CA THR A 157 4.30 -1.81 1.18
C THR A 157 4.62 -0.38 0.81
N VAL A 158 5.37 -0.21 -0.25
CA VAL A 158 5.59 1.09 -0.89
C VAL A 158 4.41 1.37 -1.82
N LEU A 159 3.90 2.59 -1.75
CA LEU A 159 2.70 3.02 -2.44
C LEU A 159 3.03 4.15 -3.41
N GLY A 160 2.52 4.06 -4.63
CA GLY A 160 2.54 5.13 -5.62
C GLY A 160 1.13 5.38 -6.16
N THR A 161 0.77 6.64 -6.39
CA THR A 161 -0.50 7.02 -7.02
C THR A 161 -0.31 8.21 -7.93
N TYR A 162 -0.61 8.03 -9.19
CA TYR A 162 -0.75 9.12 -10.15
C TYR A 162 -2.22 9.51 -10.29
N SER A 163 -2.52 10.80 -10.29
CA SER A 163 -3.86 11.34 -10.53
C SER A 163 -3.82 12.31 -11.70
N ALA A 164 -4.72 12.15 -12.64
CA ALA A 164 -4.82 13.01 -13.82
C ALA A 164 -5.18 14.47 -13.43
N ASP A 165 -6.01 14.63 -12.41
CA ASP A 165 -6.26 15.94 -11.76
C ASP A 165 -5.87 15.85 -10.28
N PRO A 166 -4.72 16.43 -9.90
CA PRO A 166 -4.25 16.37 -8.52
C PRO A 166 -5.09 17.19 -7.54
N LEU A 167 -5.90 18.13 -8.02
CA LEU A 167 -6.77 18.97 -7.20
C LEU A 167 -8.04 18.23 -6.79
N TYR A 168 -8.55 17.40 -7.68
CA TYR A 168 -9.75 16.59 -7.46
C TYR A 168 -9.48 15.11 -7.71
N PRO A 169 -8.58 14.49 -6.93
CA PRO A 169 -8.13 13.12 -7.17
C PRO A 169 -9.26 12.08 -7.04
N THR A 170 -10.33 12.40 -6.33
CA THR A 170 -11.52 11.54 -6.23
C THR A 170 -12.41 11.55 -7.47
N GLU A 171 -12.31 12.59 -8.29
CA GLU A 171 -13.09 12.79 -9.52
C GLU A 171 -12.23 12.57 -10.78
N ALA A 172 -10.93 12.35 -10.60
CA ALA A 172 -9.97 12.13 -11.68
C ALA A 172 -9.67 10.64 -11.87
N SER A 173 -9.20 10.30 -13.06
CA SER A 173 -8.59 9.00 -13.30
C SER A 173 -7.31 8.84 -12.48
N ASN A 174 -7.17 7.69 -11.85
CA ASN A 174 -6.04 7.38 -10.99
C ASN A 174 -5.37 6.09 -11.43
N VAL A 175 -4.06 6.07 -11.27
CA VAL A 175 -3.21 4.88 -11.43
C VAL A 175 -2.51 4.62 -10.11
N HIS A 176 -2.58 3.42 -9.61
CA HIS A 176 -2.00 3.00 -8.34
C HIS A 176 -0.94 1.93 -8.56
N PHE A 177 0.14 2.00 -7.78
CA PHE A 177 1.21 1.01 -7.76
C PHE A 177 1.51 0.63 -6.32
N ASN A 178 1.61 -0.67 -6.06
CA ASN A 178 2.00 -1.18 -4.76
C ASN A 178 3.11 -2.20 -4.94
N LEU A 179 4.11 -2.14 -4.08
CA LEU A 179 5.17 -3.14 -3.97
C LEU A 179 5.44 -3.39 -2.51
N GLY A 180 5.18 -4.59 -2.05
CA GLY A 180 5.29 -5.00 -0.66
C GLY A 180 6.18 -6.22 -0.48
N TYR A 181 6.53 -6.47 0.76
CA TYR A 181 7.27 -7.64 1.18
C TYR A 181 6.65 -8.24 2.45
N LEU A 182 6.52 -9.57 2.52
CA LEU A 182 5.83 -10.36 3.54
C LEU A 182 6.76 -11.29 4.30
N PHE A 183 6.66 -11.28 5.65
CA PHE A 183 7.29 -12.26 6.54
C PHE A 183 6.20 -13.00 7.33
N HIS A 184 6.22 -14.31 7.31
CA HIS A 184 5.19 -15.13 7.95
C HIS A 184 5.52 -15.57 9.37
N ASN A 185 6.74 -15.35 9.85
CA ASN A 185 7.22 -15.70 11.20
C ASN A 185 6.91 -17.15 11.61
N ASP A 186 7.06 -18.08 10.71
CA ASP A 186 6.62 -19.47 10.76
C ASP A 186 7.75 -20.49 10.92
N ALA A 187 8.98 -20.04 11.22
CA ALA A 187 10.13 -20.93 11.38
C ALA A 187 9.95 -21.88 12.57
N GLY A 188 9.97 -23.17 12.31
CA GLY A 188 9.77 -24.21 13.31
C GLY A 188 8.33 -24.62 13.53
N ASP A 189 7.35 -23.91 12.93
CA ASP A 189 5.95 -24.21 13.07
C ASP A 189 5.51 -25.38 12.19
N LYS A 190 4.57 -26.18 12.70
CA LYS A 190 3.79 -27.15 11.93
C LYS A 190 2.57 -26.48 11.38
N LEU A 191 2.27 -26.71 10.11
CA LEU A 191 1.17 -26.03 9.41
C LEU A 191 -0.11 -26.85 9.35
N THR A 192 -0.05 -28.15 9.67
CA THR A 192 -1.23 -29.03 9.67
C THR A 192 -1.52 -29.53 11.08
N ASP A 193 -2.79 -29.72 11.39
CA ASP A 193 -3.24 -30.36 12.64
C ASP A 193 -3.09 -31.88 12.61
N ASN A 194 -2.51 -32.45 11.56
CA ASN A 194 -2.34 -33.89 11.43
C ASN A 194 -1.21 -34.37 12.36
N PRO A 195 -1.48 -35.28 13.30
CA PRO A 195 -0.47 -35.79 14.21
C PRO A 195 0.68 -36.56 13.51
N ASN A 196 0.44 -37.03 12.28
CA ASN A 196 1.44 -37.72 11.47
C ASN A 196 2.30 -36.77 10.65
N ASP A 197 1.95 -35.49 10.57
CA ASP A 197 2.79 -34.47 9.92
C ASP A 197 3.94 -34.09 10.87
N ASN A 198 5.15 -34.44 10.46
CA ASN A 198 6.38 -34.10 11.17
C ASN A 198 7.18 -33.00 10.44
N ILE A 199 6.60 -32.43 9.39
CA ILE A 199 7.26 -31.39 8.60
C ILE A 199 7.03 -30.03 9.29
N THR A 200 8.12 -29.32 9.53
CA THR A 200 8.12 -27.97 10.06
C THR A 200 8.79 -27.04 9.06
N ASN A 201 8.44 -25.76 9.09
CA ASN A 201 9.16 -24.75 8.31
C ASN A 201 10.61 -24.65 8.80
N SER A 202 11.57 -24.89 7.93
CA SER A 202 13.00 -24.83 8.26
C SER A 202 13.51 -23.39 8.42
N SER A 203 12.81 -22.41 7.85
CA SER A 203 13.16 -20.99 7.85
C SER A 203 11.88 -20.14 7.75
N ILE A 204 11.99 -18.87 8.06
CA ILE A 204 10.88 -17.93 7.92
C ILE A 204 10.47 -17.84 6.45
N SER A 205 9.20 -18.13 6.17
CA SER A 205 8.62 -17.94 4.84
C SER A 205 8.43 -16.47 4.55
N SER A 206 8.60 -16.10 3.29
CA SER A 206 8.42 -14.71 2.87
C SER A 206 8.00 -14.60 1.43
N GLU A 207 7.24 -13.55 1.12
CA GLU A 207 6.76 -13.28 -0.22
C GLU A 207 6.86 -11.81 -0.60
N MET A 208 6.96 -11.55 -1.87
CA MET A 208 6.84 -10.22 -2.46
C MET A 208 5.42 -10.04 -2.98
N LEU A 209 4.81 -8.91 -2.65
CA LEU A 209 3.48 -8.53 -3.06
C LEU A 209 3.55 -7.42 -4.08
N TYR A 210 2.76 -7.51 -5.12
CA TYR A 210 2.70 -6.46 -6.12
C TYR A 210 1.28 -6.19 -6.57
N GLY A 211 1.01 -4.92 -6.85
CA GLY A 211 -0.29 -4.46 -7.31
C GLY A 211 -0.19 -3.28 -8.25
N PHE A 212 -1.03 -3.31 -9.27
CA PHE A 212 -1.25 -2.21 -10.19
C PHE A 212 -2.74 -2.02 -10.35
N GLY A 213 -3.22 -0.78 -10.23
CA GLY A 213 -4.64 -0.49 -10.29
C GLY A 213 -4.94 0.76 -11.11
N LEU A 214 -5.99 0.67 -11.91
CA LEU A 214 -6.57 1.77 -12.67
C LEU A 214 -7.97 2.05 -12.14
N ARG A 215 -8.28 3.32 -11.94
CA ARG A 215 -9.63 3.78 -11.67
C ARG A 215 -10.00 4.87 -12.66
N TYR A 216 -11.12 4.66 -13.34
CA TYR A 216 -11.72 5.62 -14.25
C TYR A 216 -13.08 6.06 -13.71
N PRO A 217 -13.23 7.29 -13.20
CA PRO A 217 -14.47 7.77 -12.61
C PRO A 217 -15.40 8.34 -13.67
N PHE A 218 -16.69 7.99 -13.54
CA PHE A 218 -17.81 8.63 -14.18
C PHE A 218 -18.65 9.37 -13.11
N GLU A 219 -19.73 10.01 -13.51
CA GLU A 219 -20.59 10.77 -12.59
C GLU A 219 -21.07 9.92 -11.40
N LYS A 220 -21.76 8.79 -11.69
CA LYS A 220 -22.30 7.86 -10.68
C LYS A 220 -21.56 6.56 -10.57
N TRP A 221 -20.65 6.26 -11.49
CA TRP A 221 -19.93 5.02 -11.55
C TRP A 221 -18.44 5.26 -11.54
N ASP A 222 -17.68 4.34 -10.99
CA ASP A 222 -16.26 4.24 -11.21
C ASP A 222 -15.98 2.85 -11.77
N VAL A 223 -15.21 2.77 -12.85
CA VAL A 223 -14.71 1.50 -13.41
C VAL A 223 -13.27 1.30 -12.90
N THR A 224 -12.98 0.11 -12.45
CA THR A 224 -11.64 -0.23 -11.94
C THR A 224 -11.10 -1.48 -12.63
N PHE A 225 -9.79 -1.52 -12.78
CA PHE A 225 -9.05 -2.70 -13.18
C PHE A 225 -7.84 -2.83 -12.28
N GLU A 226 -7.69 -3.99 -11.69
CA GLU A 226 -6.56 -4.27 -10.80
C GLU A 226 -5.81 -5.51 -11.28
N PHE A 227 -4.50 -5.45 -11.18
CA PHE A 227 -3.61 -6.59 -11.27
C PHE A 227 -2.95 -6.73 -9.91
N ASN A 228 -3.09 -7.88 -9.30
CA ASN A 228 -2.52 -8.15 -7.99
C ASN A 228 -1.98 -9.58 -7.92
N GLY A 229 -0.95 -9.78 -7.11
CA GLY A 229 -0.36 -11.07 -6.95
C GLY A 229 0.74 -11.11 -5.91
N ASN A 230 1.21 -12.34 -5.67
CA ASN A 230 2.35 -12.61 -4.82
C ASN A 230 3.43 -13.40 -5.56
N MET A 231 4.61 -13.38 -5.00
CA MET A 231 5.72 -14.25 -5.38
C MET A 231 6.50 -14.63 -4.13
N PHE A 232 6.47 -15.91 -3.77
CA PHE A 232 7.29 -16.39 -2.66
C PHE A 232 8.78 -16.24 -2.95
N ILE A 233 9.48 -15.58 -2.06
CA ILE A 233 10.95 -15.51 -2.03
C ILE A 233 11.49 -16.73 -1.27
N GLN A 234 10.88 -17.02 -0.11
CA GLN A 234 11.13 -18.23 0.67
C GLN A 234 9.77 -18.94 0.84
N LYS A 235 9.62 -20.10 0.21
CA LYS A 235 8.38 -20.87 0.29
C LYS A 235 8.19 -21.52 1.66
N PRO A 236 6.94 -21.65 2.14
CA PRO A 236 6.62 -22.43 3.32
C PRO A 236 6.84 -23.92 3.09
N ALA A 237 6.65 -24.73 4.14
CA ALA A 237 6.78 -26.18 4.10
C ALA A 237 5.94 -26.79 2.96
N VAL A 238 6.33 -27.96 2.49
CA VAL A 238 5.66 -28.64 1.36
C VAL A 238 4.23 -29.06 1.66
N THR A 239 3.86 -29.17 2.93
CA THR A 239 2.50 -29.49 3.40
C THR A 239 1.59 -28.25 3.48
N ALA A 240 2.13 -27.04 3.24
CA ALA A 240 1.34 -25.81 3.25
C ALA A 240 0.40 -25.72 2.04
N TYR A 241 -0.85 -25.29 2.28
CA TYR A 241 -1.73 -24.87 1.21
C TYR A 241 -1.35 -23.52 0.67
N THR A 242 -1.72 -23.23 -0.59
CA THR A 242 -1.56 -21.94 -1.25
C THR A 242 -0.12 -21.41 -1.21
N ARG A 243 0.86 -22.34 -1.32
CA ARG A 243 2.29 -22.03 -1.37
C ARG A 243 2.79 -21.64 -2.77
N GLU A 244 1.88 -21.58 -3.74
CA GLU A 244 2.15 -21.21 -5.12
C GLU A 244 2.08 -19.69 -5.29
N ASN A 245 2.79 -19.21 -6.29
CA ASN A 245 2.65 -17.82 -6.72
C ASN A 245 1.35 -17.65 -7.51
N TYR A 246 0.64 -16.56 -7.27
CA TYR A 246 -0.57 -16.24 -8.03
C TYR A 246 -0.51 -14.84 -8.62
N PHE A 247 -1.32 -14.65 -9.65
CA PHE A 247 -1.55 -13.37 -10.30
C PHE A 247 -2.98 -13.29 -10.78
N TYR A 248 -3.69 -12.26 -10.33
CA TYR A 248 -5.10 -12.03 -10.65
C TYR A 248 -5.30 -10.74 -11.43
N LEU A 249 -6.30 -10.75 -12.31
CA LEU A 249 -6.94 -9.58 -12.89
C LEU A 249 -8.29 -9.40 -12.21
N THR A 250 -8.55 -8.21 -11.69
CA THR A 250 -9.80 -7.86 -10.99
C THR A 250 -10.46 -6.66 -11.64
N PRO A 251 -11.32 -6.84 -12.65
CA PRO A 251 -12.24 -5.81 -13.08
C PRO A 251 -13.26 -5.52 -11.98
N GLY A 252 -13.58 -4.24 -11.80
CA GLY A 252 -14.52 -3.80 -10.80
C GLY A 252 -15.38 -2.63 -11.25
N LEU A 253 -16.52 -2.49 -10.60
CA LEU A 253 -17.50 -1.44 -10.84
C LEU A 253 -17.99 -0.91 -9.49
N SER A 254 -17.89 0.40 -9.29
CA SER A 254 -18.36 1.08 -8.07
C SER A 254 -19.52 2.01 -8.39
N TYR A 255 -20.63 1.89 -7.67
CA TYR A 255 -21.79 2.77 -7.79
C TYR A 255 -21.88 3.73 -6.63
N LYS A 256 -21.92 5.04 -6.92
CA LYS A 256 -22.05 6.12 -5.93
C LYS A 256 -23.53 6.31 -5.60
N VAL A 257 -24.04 5.64 -4.59
CA VAL A 257 -25.43 5.72 -4.14
C VAL A 257 -25.71 7.10 -3.57
N ALA A 258 -24.81 7.57 -2.71
CA ALA A 258 -24.85 8.87 -2.06
C ALA A 258 -23.43 9.40 -1.83
N LYS A 259 -23.27 10.62 -1.37
CA LYS A 259 -21.95 11.19 -1.02
C LYS A 259 -21.22 10.38 0.06
N TRP A 260 -21.99 9.72 0.92
CA TRP A 260 -21.50 8.93 2.04
C TRP A 260 -21.55 7.41 1.81
N MET A 261 -22.15 6.94 0.71
CA MET A 261 -22.35 5.51 0.43
C MET A 261 -21.95 5.14 -1.00
N ARG A 262 -21.17 4.08 -1.13
CA ARG A 262 -20.78 3.45 -2.40
C ARG A 262 -20.98 1.95 -2.29
N ILE A 263 -21.38 1.33 -3.39
CA ILE A 263 -21.47 -0.12 -3.53
C ILE A 263 -20.48 -0.52 -4.62
N ASP A 264 -19.63 -1.49 -4.30
CA ASP A 264 -18.58 -1.98 -5.17
C ASP A 264 -18.90 -3.44 -5.58
N PHE A 265 -18.71 -3.76 -6.85
CA PHE A 265 -18.79 -5.10 -7.42
C PHE A 265 -17.50 -5.39 -8.17
N GLY A 266 -17.02 -6.62 -8.10
CA GLY A 266 -15.83 -7.03 -8.81
C GLY A 266 -15.77 -8.54 -8.97
N ALA A 267 -14.83 -8.97 -9.80
CA ALA A 267 -14.52 -10.39 -9.96
C ALA A 267 -13.02 -10.56 -10.20
N ASP A 268 -12.43 -11.51 -9.51
CA ASP A 268 -11.04 -11.93 -9.75
C ASP A 268 -11.02 -13.01 -10.82
N PHE A 269 -10.04 -12.94 -11.69
CA PHE A 269 -9.71 -13.97 -12.66
C PHE A 269 -8.23 -14.29 -12.52
N ARG A 270 -7.91 -15.54 -12.16
CA ARG A 270 -6.53 -15.99 -12.05
C ARG A 270 -5.89 -16.06 -13.43
N LEU A 271 -4.74 -15.41 -13.59
CA LEU A 271 -3.96 -15.42 -14.83
C LEU A 271 -2.80 -16.44 -14.80
N THR A 272 -2.40 -16.89 -13.60
CA THR A 272 -1.39 -17.93 -13.46
C THR A 272 -1.97 -19.31 -13.78
N PRO A 273 -1.15 -20.23 -14.34
CA PRO A 273 -1.56 -21.60 -14.56
C PRO A 273 -2.03 -22.27 -13.27
N ASP A 274 -2.92 -23.27 -13.44
CA ASP A 274 -3.32 -24.15 -12.34
C ASP A 274 -2.12 -25.03 -11.94
N LYS A 275 -1.64 -24.83 -10.72
CA LYS A 275 -0.53 -25.57 -10.17
C LYS A 275 -0.76 -25.76 -8.69
N ASP A 276 -0.65 -27.00 -8.24
CA ASP A 276 -0.66 -27.38 -6.84
C ASP A 276 0.71 -27.91 -6.47
N GLU A 277 1.37 -27.27 -5.51
CA GLU A 277 2.70 -27.65 -5.00
C GLU A 277 2.62 -28.26 -3.59
N THR A 278 1.40 -28.47 -3.08
CA THR A 278 1.17 -29.05 -1.77
C THR A 278 1.34 -30.57 -1.82
N GLU A 279 2.09 -31.15 -0.90
CA GLU A 279 2.25 -32.59 -0.79
C GLU A 279 1.23 -33.18 0.19
N TYR A 280 0.29 -33.98 -0.34
CA TYR A 280 -0.84 -34.56 0.43
C TYR A 280 -0.58 -35.94 1.01
N ASP A 281 0.57 -36.54 0.76
CA ASP A 281 0.87 -37.91 1.20
C ASP A 281 0.80 -38.09 2.74
N PHE A 282 0.88 -36.99 3.47
CA PHE A 282 0.77 -36.92 4.92
C PHE A 282 -0.64 -36.64 5.42
N LEU A 283 -1.62 -36.49 4.54
CA LEU A 283 -3.00 -36.09 4.85
C LEU A 283 -3.99 -37.21 4.47
N PRO A 284 -4.15 -38.27 5.29
CA PRO A 284 -4.83 -39.51 4.89
C PRO A 284 -6.33 -39.37 4.58
N ASN A 285 -6.95 -38.24 4.89
CA ASN A 285 -8.39 -38.00 4.68
C ASN A 285 -8.69 -37.00 3.58
N PHE A 286 -7.67 -36.59 2.83
CA PHE A 286 -7.86 -35.60 1.77
C PHE A 286 -8.24 -36.27 0.45
N PRO A 287 -9.19 -35.73 -0.30
CA PRO A 287 -9.34 -36.14 -1.68
C PRO A 287 -8.05 -35.81 -2.42
N HIS A 288 -7.36 -36.81 -2.95
CA HIS A 288 -6.09 -36.69 -3.70
C HIS A 288 -6.15 -35.78 -4.95
N GLN A 289 -7.24 -35.07 -5.15
CA GLN A 289 -7.46 -34.17 -6.29
C GLN A 289 -8.28 -32.98 -5.86
N LEU A 290 -7.63 -32.02 -5.19
CA LEU A 290 -8.17 -30.68 -5.12
C LEU A 290 -8.13 -30.04 -6.51
N PRO A 291 -9.15 -29.26 -6.88
CA PRO A 291 -9.18 -28.62 -8.21
C PRO A 291 -8.04 -27.61 -8.36
N THR A 292 -7.57 -27.03 -7.28
CA THR A 292 -6.51 -26.00 -7.20
C THR A 292 -6.44 -25.48 -5.77
N THR A 293 -5.29 -24.97 -5.36
CA THR A 293 -5.11 -24.33 -4.04
C THR A 293 -5.55 -22.86 -4.07
N HIS A 294 -5.46 -22.21 -5.23
CA HIS A 294 -5.94 -20.84 -5.45
C HIS A 294 -7.18 -20.86 -6.34
N PRO A 295 -8.27 -20.12 -5.99
CA PRO A 295 -9.46 -20.01 -6.81
C PRO A 295 -9.18 -19.54 -8.23
N ASP A 296 -9.87 -20.11 -9.22
CA ASP A 296 -9.77 -19.65 -10.61
C ASP A 296 -10.44 -18.30 -10.80
N TRP A 297 -11.51 -18.08 -10.05
CA TRP A 297 -12.28 -16.84 -10.03
C TRP A 297 -12.84 -16.59 -8.64
N ARG A 298 -13.14 -15.34 -8.33
CA ARG A 298 -13.89 -14.94 -7.12
C ARG A 298 -14.79 -13.78 -7.47
N ALA A 299 -15.98 -13.75 -6.90
CA ALA A 299 -16.86 -12.60 -6.97
C ALA A 299 -16.72 -11.76 -5.70
N HIS A 300 -16.81 -10.45 -5.84
CA HIS A 300 -16.69 -9.48 -4.76
C HIS A 300 -17.92 -8.58 -4.71
N MET A 301 -18.35 -8.30 -3.50
CA MET A 301 -19.33 -7.25 -3.20
C MET A 301 -18.85 -6.44 -2.01
N GLY A 302 -18.88 -5.12 -2.14
CA GLY A 302 -18.47 -4.22 -1.07
C GLY A 302 -19.46 -3.08 -0.85
N ILE A 303 -19.55 -2.60 0.39
CA ILE A 303 -20.30 -1.41 0.74
C ILE A 303 -19.38 -0.49 1.54
N LYS A 304 -19.11 0.69 0.99
CA LYS A 304 -18.29 1.71 1.63
C LYS A 304 -19.17 2.79 2.21
N LEU A 305 -19.00 3.05 3.49
CA LEU A 305 -19.71 4.07 4.24
C LEU A 305 -18.71 5.09 4.77
N ALA A 306 -18.89 6.37 4.42
CA ALA A 306 -18.17 7.46 5.06
C ALA A 306 -18.88 7.80 6.37
N ILE A 307 -18.19 7.65 7.51
CA ILE A 307 -18.74 7.86 8.85
C ILE A 307 -18.44 9.28 9.32
N LEU A 308 -17.23 9.77 9.10
CA LEU A 308 -16.79 11.12 9.45
C LEU A 308 -16.14 11.80 8.25
N PRO A 309 -16.27 13.13 8.15
CA PRO A 309 -17.03 14.04 9.04
C PRO A 309 -18.54 13.95 8.81
N THR A 310 -19.31 14.19 9.85
CA THR A 310 -20.79 14.13 9.78
C THR A 310 -21.40 15.14 8.81
N SER A 311 -20.68 16.21 8.45
CA SER A 311 -21.10 17.19 7.42
C SER A 311 -21.37 16.55 6.04
N ILE A 312 -20.85 15.34 5.79
CA ILE A 312 -21.08 14.59 4.55
C ILE A 312 -22.57 14.20 4.36
N TYR A 313 -23.31 14.04 5.46
CA TYR A 313 -24.72 13.66 5.44
C TYR A 313 -25.66 14.84 5.17
N TYR A 314 -25.19 16.09 5.38
CA TYR A 314 -25.99 17.27 5.13
C TYR A 314 -25.99 17.60 3.63
N HIS A 315 -27.17 17.89 3.11
CA HIS A 315 -27.38 18.27 1.72
C HIS A 315 -26.79 19.67 1.49
N ASP A 316 -25.55 19.74 1.07
CA ASP A 316 -25.06 20.98 0.44
C ASP A 316 -25.72 21.07 -0.93
N SER A 317 -26.34 22.22 -1.23
CA SER A 317 -26.86 22.47 -2.57
C SER A 317 -25.69 22.34 -3.58
N ASP A 318 -25.95 21.84 -4.79
CA ASP A 318 -24.92 21.70 -5.83
C ASP A 318 -24.19 23.04 -6.08
N ARG A 319 -24.87 24.14 -5.84
CA ARG A 319 -24.33 25.49 -5.91
C ARG A 319 -23.24 25.75 -4.87
N ASP A 320 -23.41 25.28 -3.62
CA ASP A 320 -22.45 25.47 -2.55
C ASP A 320 -21.21 24.55 -2.78
N LEU A 321 -21.41 23.37 -3.34
CA LEU A 321 -20.31 22.49 -3.77
C LEU A 321 -19.48 23.13 -4.88
N ILE A 322 -20.10 23.70 -5.90
CA ILE A 322 -19.44 24.40 -6.99
C ILE A 322 -18.67 25.61 -6.46
N MET A 323 -19.26 26.38 -5.55
CA MET A 323 -18.61 27.55 -4.93
C MET A 323 -17.38 27.12 -4.11
N ARG A 324 -17.49 26.11 -3.26
CA ARG A 324 -16.36 25.58 -2.47
C ARG A 324 -15.23 25.04 -3.38
N LYS A 325 -15.60 24.34 -4.46
CA LYS A 325 -14.61 23.85 -5.45
C LYS A 325 -13.89 25.01 -6.14
N ALA A 326 -14.63 26.04 -6.52
CA ALA A 326 -14.06 27.24 -7.14
C ALA A 326 -13.11 27.99 -6.18
N GLU A 327 -13.49 28.10 -4.90
CA GLU A 327 -12.68 28.74 -3.86
C GLU A 327 -11.41 27.97 -3.57
N THR A 328 -11.47 26.64 -3.47
CA THR A 328 -10.30 25.78 -3.29
C THR A 328 -9.34 25.89 -4.48
N ARG A 329 -9.86 25.91 -5.71
CA ARG A 329 -9.04 26.12 -6.91
C ARG A 329 -8.35 27.47 -6.89
N ARG A 330 -9.05 28.51 -6.50
CA ARG A 330 -8.49 29.86 -6.41
C ARG A 330 -7.37 29.93 -5.38
N GLN A 331 -7.58 29.40 -4.17
CA GLN A 331 -6.59 29.39 -3.10
C GLN A 331 -5.32 28.63 -3.53
N LEU A 332 -5.48 27.48 -4.20
CA LEU A 332 -4.35 26.70 -4.67
C LEU A 332 -3.61 27.40 -5.81
N PHE A 333 -4.33 28.05 -6.71
CA PHE A 333 -3.73 28.85 -7.78
C PHE A 333 -2.93 30.03 -7.20
N GLU A 334 -3.47 30.72 -6.19
CA GLU A 334 -2.77 31.80 -5.48
C GLU A 334 -1.48 31.27 -4.79
N GLN A 335 -1.52 30.08 -4.21
CA GLN A 335 -0.32 29.44 -3.63
C GLN A 335 0.73 29.10 -4.68
N ILE A 336 0.33 28.52 -5.81
CA ILE A 336 1.24 28.20 -6.92
C ILE A 336 1.89 29.48 -7.48
N VAL A 337 1.12 30.54 -7.66
CA VAL A 337 1.64 31.82 -8.13
C VAL A 337 2.65 32.41 -7.15
N LYS A 338 2.37 32.33 -5.85
CA LYS A 338 3.28 32.80 -4.80
C LYS A 338 4.56 32.00 -4.75
N GLU A 339 4.50 30.67 -4.79
CA GLU A 339 5.69 29.80 -4.84
C GLU A 339 6.54 30.06 -6.10
N LYS A 340 5.89 30.30 -7.24
CA LYS A 340 6.58 30.64 -8.48
C LYS A 340 7.32 31.97 -8.36
N GLN A 341 6.67 33.00 -7.80
CA GLN A 341 7.31 34.30 -7.57
C GLN A 341 8.49 34.21 -6.59
N GLU A 342 8.38 33.41 -5.52
CA GLU A 342 9.46 33.17 -4.57
C GLU A 342 10.65 32.45 -5.24
N THR A 343 10.38 31.49 -6.12
CA THR A 343 11.40 30.78 -6.89
C THR A 343 12.11 31.72 -7.87
N GLU A 344 11.36 32.54 -8.61
CA GLU A 344 11.94 33.52 -9.54
C GLU A 344 12.82 34.56 -8.80
N LYS A 345 12.40 35.02 -7.62
CA LYS A 345 13.23 35.93 -6.79
C LYS A 345 14.52 35.25 -6.32
N ALA A 346 14.43 33.99 -5.88
CA ALA A 346 15.60 33.22 -5.44
C ALA A 346 16.58 32.98 -6.58
N GLU A 347 16.09 32.72 -7.79
CA GLU A 347 16.93 32.59 -8.99
C GLU A 347 17.62 33.92 -9.37
N GLN A 348 16.91 35.03 -9.27
CA GLN A 348 17.48 36.37 -9.52
C GLN A 348 18.57 36.72 -8.50
N GLU A 349 18.35 36.41 -7.21
CA GLU A 349 19.36 36.62 -6.17
C GLU A 349 20.60 35.74 -6.40
N LEU A 350 20.40 34.50 -6.78
CA LEU A 350 21.49 33.57 -7.06
C LEU A 350 22.33 34.04 -8.27
N GLU A 351 21.67 34.56 -9.29
CA GLU A 351 22.36 35.17 -10.48
C GLU A 351 23.16 36.40 -10.07
N ARG A 352 22.59 37.26 -9.20
CA ARG A 352 23.29 38.45 -8.67
C ARG A 352 24.52 38.06 -7.85
N ILE A 353 24.42 37.10 -6.96
CA ILE A 353 25.54 36.59 -6.15
C ILE A 353 26.64 36.01 -7.07
N LYS A 354 26.26 35.25 -8.10
CA LYS A 354 27.24 34.75 -9.11
C LYS A 354 27.98 35.85 -9.81
N GLN A 355 27.29 36.93 -10.22
CA GLN A 355 27.93 38.08 -10.86
C GLN A 355 28.85 38.84 -9.90
N GLU A 356 28.46 39.04 -8.67
CA GLU A 356 29.31 39.67 -7.63
C GLU A 356 30.57 38.84 -7.36
N ARG A 357 30.44 37.51 -7.29
CA ARG A 357 31.56 36.58 -7.14
C ARG A 357 32.56 36.71 -8.30
N ILE A 358 32.07 36.76 -9.55
CA ILE A 358 32.91 36.91 -10.74
C ILE A 358 33.65 38.27 -10.71
N LYS A 359 32.98 39.35 -10.26
CA LYS A 359 33.62 40.65 -10.09
C LYS A 359 34.71 40.61 -9.04
N ALA A 360 34.44 40.04 -7.87
CA ALA A 360 35.42 39.91 -6.80
C ALA A 360 36.60 39.02 -7.19
N GLU A 361 36.41 37.95 -7.92
CA GLU A 361 37.50 37.12 -8.45
C GLU A 361 38.39 37.91 -9.47
N LYS A 362 37.78 38.73 -10.33
CA LYS A 362 38.52 39.59 -11.26
C LYS A 362 39.35 40.68 -10.51
N GLU A 363 38.80 41.29 -9.48
CA GLU A 363 39.50 42.25 -8.64
C GLU A 363 40.67 41.60 -7.89
N LEU A 364 40.44 40.40 -7.33
CA LEU A 364 41.48 39.61 -6.66
C LEU A 364 42.64 39.26 -7.62
N GLN A 365 42.32 38.91 -8.87
CA GLN A 365 43.33 38.68 -9.89
C GLN A 365 44.09 39.96 -10.28
N ARG A 366 43.42 41.12 -10.35
CA ARG A 366 44.08 42.41 -10.57
C ARG A 366 45.03 42.79 -9.45
N LEU A 367 44.59 42.62 -8.18
CA LEU A 367 45.42 42.87 -7.02
C LEU A 367 46.65 41.95 -6.95
N ARG A 368 46.50 40.67 -7.28
CA ARG A 368 47.62 39.72 -7.37
C ARG A 368 48.62 40.15 -8.43
N LYS A 369 48.19 40.56 -9.65
CA LYS A 369 49.08 41.05 -10.71
C LYS A 369 49.81 42.31 -10.27
N LEU A 370 49.16 43.24 -9.56
CA LEU A 370 49.80 44.46 -9.04
C LEU A 370 50.86 44.14 -7.97
N LEU A 371 50.58 43.18 -7.10
CA LEU A 371 51.54 42.72 -6.09
C LEU A 371 52.75 42.01 -6.70
N GLU A 372 52.53 41.15 -7.69
CA GLU A 372 53.64 40.53 -8.46
C GLU A 372 54.46 41.53 -9.25
N GLY A 373 53.81 42.57 -9.80
CA GLY A 373 54.49 43.68 -10.49
C GLY A 373 55.36 44.49 -9.54
N LYS A 374 54.89 44.83 -8.33
CA LYS A 374 55.67 45.51 -7.27
C LYS A 374 56.83 44.67 -6.77
N GLN A 375 56.64 43.36 -6.55
CA GLN A 375 57.73 42.45 -6.12
C GLN A 375 58.83 42.29 -7.20
N LYS A 376 58.49 42.43 -8.51
CA LYS A 376 59.46 42.43 -9.59
C LYS A 376 60.25 43.76 -9.68
N GLN A 377 59.64 44.89 -9.33
CA GLN A 377 60.36 46.18 -9.23
C GLN A 377 61.29 46.27 -8.03
N GLU A 378 60.98 45.70 -6.90
CA GLU A 378 61.88 45.64 -5.70
C GLU A 378 63.04 44.65 -5.85
N LYS A 379 63.01 43.75 -6.81
CA LYS A 379 64.08 42.77 -7.06
C LYS A 379 65.04 43.15 -8.20
N GLN A 380 65.04 44.40 -8.67
CA GLN A 380 66.15 44.93 -9.52
C GLN A 380 67.17 45.66 -8.62
N PRO A 381 68.26 45.00 -8.21
CA PRO A 381 69.32 45.71 -7.52
C PRO A 381 70.14 46.50 -8.54
N GLU A 382 70.48 47.69 -8.10
CA GLU A 382 71.54 48.54 -8.64
C GLU A 382 72.65 47.76 -9.35
N LYS A 383 72.73 47.95 -10.66
CA LYS A 383 73.94 47.76 -11.44
C LYS A 383 74.04 48.94 -12.35
N GLN A 384 74.64 50.04 -11.78
CA GLN A 384 75.48 50.94 -12.54
C GLN A 384 76.07 52.00 -11.62
N SER A 385 77.31 51.74 -11.17
CA SER A 385 78.33 52.71 -11.06
C SER A 385 79.64 52.00 -10.68
N GLN A 386 80.36 51.64 -11.62
CA GLN A 386 81.81 51.96 -11.76
C GLN A 386 82.26 51.62 -13.15
#